data_b4dd5306324dabe4431ba129a8000343
#
_entry.id   b4dd5306324dabe4431ba129a8000343
#
_cell.length_a   1.000
_cell.length_b   1.000
_cell.length_c   1.000
_cell.angle_alpha   90.00
_cell.angle_beta   90.00
_cell.angle_gamma   90.00
#
_symmetry.space_group_name_H-M   'P 1'
#
loop_
_entity.id
_entity.type
_entity.pdbx_description
1 polymer ?
#
loop_
_entity_poly.entity_id
_entity_poly.type
_entity_poly.pdbx_seq_one_letter_code
_entity_poly.pdbx_strand_id
1 'polypeptide(L)'
;MLDDKDRIFTNLYGYEDWRLAGARARGDWDGTKDILAKGRDWIINEMKASGLRGRGGAGFPTGVKWSFMPKQSDGRPSYLVINADEGEPGTCKDRDIMRHDPHKLVEGALVASFACGANACYIYIRGEFKREAENLEAAIDEAYAAGLVGKNACGSGFDFDIYVHRGAGAYICGEETALLESLEGRKGQPRLKPPFPAGAGLYGCPTTVNNVESIAVAPTIMRRGAAWFAALGRPNNTGTKVFCISGHVNKPCNVEEVMGIPMRELIEKHAGGVRGGWDNLLAVIPGGSSVPLLPKSICDTV
;
A
#
# COMPACT_ATOMS: atom_id res chain seq x y z
N MET A 1 12.30 -1.51 18.49
CA MET A 1 11.75 -2.59 17.63
C MET A 1 10.26 -2.65 17.81
N LEU A 2 9.55 -2.96 16.74
CA LEU A 2 8.11 -3.13 16.74
C LEU A 2 7.72 -4.40 17.51
N ASP A 3 6.79 -4.28 18.45
CA ASP A 3 6.21 -5.43 19.14
C ASP A 3 5.31 -6.23 18.19
N ASP A 4 5.30 -7.55 18.32
CA ASP A 4 4.48 -8.43 17.43
C ASP A 4 2.98 -8.08 17.48
N LYS A 5 2.46 -7.65 18.64
CA LYS A 5 1.07 -7.19 18.79
C LYS A 5 0.74 -5.95 17.94
N ASP A 6 1.74 -5.15 17.57
CA ASP A 6 1.59 -3.91 16.80
C ASP A 6 1.82 -4.12 15.30
N ARG A 7 2.25 -5.31 14.88
CA ARG A 7 2.40 -5.64 13.46
C ARG A 7 1.05 -5.61 12.73
N ILE A 8 1.08 -5.09 11.52
CA ILE A 8 -0.05 -5.07 10.61
C ILE A 8 -0.02 -6.29 9.69
N PHE A 9 1.16 -6.62 9.15
CA PHE A 9 1.35 -7.73 8.23
C PHE A 9 1.80 -8.99 8.97
N THR A 10 0.84 -9.66 9.62
CA THR A 10 1.11 -10.84 10.46
C THR A 10 1.47 -12.10 9.66
N ASN A 11 1.21 -12.11 8.35
CA ASN A 11 1.59 -13.22 7.46
C ASN A 11 2.62 -12.83 6.39
N LEU A 12 3.41 -11.79 6.61
CA LEU A 12 4.36 -11.26 5.61
C LEU A 12 5.28 -12.35 5.00
N TYR A 13 5.62 -13.36 5.79
CA TYR A 13 6.51 -14.46 5.37
C TYR A 13 5.77 -15.68 4.80
N GLY A 14 4.44 -15.68 4.79
CA GLY A 14 3.64 -16.75 4.21
C GLY A 14 3.66 -18.07 4.99
N TYR A 15 3.79 -17.99 6.30
CA TYR A 15 3.75 -19.17 7.18
C TYR A 15 2.34 -19.66 7.48
N GLU A 16 1.34 -18.79 7.24
CA GLU A 16 -0.06 -19.08 7.50
C GLU A 16 -0.89 -19.08 6.21
N ASP A 17 -2.13 -19.56 6.31
CA ASP A 17 -3.06 -19.53 5.19
C ASP A 17 -3.38 -18.09 4.75
N TRP A 18 -3.13 -17.80 3.47
CA TRP A 18 -3.37 -16.48 2.86
C TRP A 18 -4.81 -16.31 2.34
N ARG A 19 -5.59 -17.39 2.29
CA ARG A 19 -6.97 -17.40 1.84
C ARG A 19 -7.91 -16.73 2.84
N LEU A 20 -9.18 -16.55 2.45
CA LEU A 20 -10.18 -15.84 3.26
C LEU A 20 -10.31 -16.40 4.69
N ALA A 21 -10.27 -17.73 4.85
CA ALA A 21 -10.35 -18.34 6.17
C ALA A 21 -9.20 -17.93 7.08
N GLY A 22 -7.95 -17.98 6.57
CA GLY A 22 -6.78 -17.53 7.31
C GLY A 22 -6.76 -16.02 7.54
N ALA A 23 -7.17 -15.23 6.56
CA ALA A 23 -7.28 -13.77 6.69
C ALA A 23 -8.26 -13.39 7.82
N ARG A 24 -9.43 -14.01 7.86
CA ARG A 24 -10.41 -13.80 8.95
C ARG A 24 -9.88 -14.25 10.31
N ALA A 25 -9.15 -15.36 10.37
CA ALA A 25 -8.53 -15.80 11.62
C ALA A 25 -7.52 -14.80 12.19
N ARG A 26 -6.90 -13.98 11.31
CA ARG A 26 -6.01 -12.87 11.68
C ARG A 26 -6.71 -11.54 11.89
N GLY A 27 -8.04 -11.49 11.81
CA GLY A 27 -8.87 -10.30 12.06
C GLY A 27 -9.12 -9.41 10.83
N ASP A 28 -8.76 -9.84 9.63
CA ASP A 28 -9.17 -9.16 8.42
C ASP A 28 -10.67 -9.30 8.20
N TRP A 29 -11.31 -8.28 7.67
CA TRP A 29 -12.75 -8.15 7.49
C TRP A 29 -13.59 -8.01 8.78
N ASP A 30 -12.96 -8.07 9.96
CA ASP A 30 -13.65 -7.84 11.23
C ASP A 30 -14.12 -6.40 11.34
N GLY A 31 -15.43 -6.20 11.57
CA GLY A 31 -16.02 -4.88 11.74
C GLY A 31 -15.97 -3.97 10.51
N THR A 32 -15.65 -4.49 9.32
CA THR A 32 -15.58 -3.68 8.09
C THR A 32 -16.90 -2.95 7.80
N LYS A 33 -18.05 -3.62 7.99
CA LYS A 33 -19.36 -2.98 7.88
C LYS A 33 -19.49 -1.77 8.82
N ASP A 34 -19.03 -1.90 10.05
CA ASP A 34 -19.13 -0.83 11.05
C ASP A 34 -18.17 0.33 10.73
N ILE A 35 -17.02 0.04 10.14
CA ILE A 35 -16.11 1.06 9.61
C ILE A 35 -16.82 1.88 8.52
N LEU A 36 -17.45 1.22 7.55
CA LEU A 36 -18.18 1.89 6.46
C LEU A 36 -19.37 2.69 7.01
N ALA A 37 -20.09 2.17 8.01
CA ALA A 37 -21.21 2.85 8.65
C ALA A 37 -20.84 4.18 9.32
N LYS A 38 -19.57 4.39 9.70
CA LYS A 38 -19.09 5.67 10.23
C LYS A 38 -19.02 6.79 9.18
N GLY A 39 -19.06 6.44 7.91
CA GLY A 39 -19.13 7.36 6.78
C GLY A 39 -17.78 7.85 6.25
N ARG A 40 -17.83 8.41 5.05
CA ARG A 40 -16.66 8.83 4.26
C ARG A 40 -15.78 9.85 4.99
N ASP A 41 -16.37 10.89 5.54
CA ASP A 41 -15.64 11.97 6.20
C ASP A 41 -14.91 11.46 7.46
N TRP A 42 -15.52 10.52 8.20
CA TRP A 42 -14.86 9.90 9.35
C TRP A 42 -13.62 9.12 8.93
N ILE A 43 -13.72 8.27 7.91
CA ILE A 43 -12.58 7.47 7.42
C ILE A 43 -11.44 8.38 6.94
N ILE A 44 -11.76 9.44 6.19
CA ILE A 44 -10.76 10.40 5.71
C ILE A 44 -10.08 11.12 6.90
N ASN A 45 -10.85 11.51 7.91
CA ASN A 45 -10.31 12.22 9.07
C ASN A 45 -9.45 11.29 9.94
N GLU A 46 -9.85 10.03 10.17
CA GLU A 46 -9.02 9.02 10.82
C GLU A 46 -7.71 8.80 10.05
N MET A 47 -7.78 8.68 8.72
CA MET A 47 -6.58 8.53 7.90
C MET A 47 -5.66 9.75 8.00
N LYS A 48 -6.21 10.97 8.04
CA LYS A 48 -5.41 12.19 8.26
C LYS A 48 -4.78 12.20 9.65
N ALA A 49 -5.57 11.89 10.69
CA ALA A 49 -5.11 11.87 12.08
C ALA A 49 -4.04 10.80 12.34
N SER A 50 -4.07 9.68 11.61
CA SER A 50 -3.03 8.65 11.70
C SER A 50 -1.65 9.13 11.26
N GLY A 51 -1.59 10.18 10.43
CA GLY A 51 -0.35 10.68 9.87
C GLY A 51 0.28 9.75 8.82
N LEU A 52 -0.45 8.74 8.32
CA LEU A 52 0.08 7.83 7.30
C LEU A 52 0.54 8.58 6.06
N ARG A 53 1.81 8.46 5.76
CA ARG A 53 2.41 8.92 4.50
C ARG A 53 2.44 7.78 3.49
N GLY A 54 2.24 8.11 2.22
CA GLY A 54 2.25 7.13 1.13
C GLY A 54 3.52 6.27 1.13
N ARG A 55 3.35 4.96 0.93
CA ARG A 55 4.43 3.95 0.93
C ARG A 55 4.97 3.65 -0.47
N GLY A 56 4.56 4.43 -1.47
CA GLY A 56 5.05 4.30 -2.85
C GLY A 56 6.32 5.09 -3.18
N GLY A 57 6.99 5.70 -2.20
CA GLY A 57 8.24 6.44 -2.37
C GLY A 57 8.10 7.95 -2.16
N ALA A 58 7.07 8.60 -2.71
CA ALA A 58 6.90 10.07 -2.61
C ALA A 58 6.48 10.56 -1.21
N GLY A 59 5.92 9.69 -0.37
CA GLY A 59 5.59 10.02 1.02
C GLY A 59 4.50 11.09 1.20
N PHE A 60 3.64 11.32 0.21
CA PHE A 60 2.55 12.28 0.35
C PHE A 60 1.50 11.78 1.37
N PRO A 61 0.95 12.64 2.26
CA PRO A 61 -0.01 12.21 3.27
C PRO A 61 -1.26 11.57 2.66
N THR A 62 -1.52 10.30 3.00
CA THR A 62 -2.57 9.49 2.35
C THR A 62 -3.97 10.05 2.58
N GLY A 63 -4.31 10.43 3.81
CA GLY A 63 -5.62 11.00 4.12
C GLY A 63 -5.86 12.36 3.47
N VAL A 64 -4.80 13.16 3.24
CA VAL A 64 -4.89 14.41 2.48
C VAL A 64 -5.16 14.11 1.01
N LYS A 65 -4.45 13.13 0.43
CA LYS A 65 -4.68 12.68 -0.96
C LYS A 65 -6.14 12.24 -1.17
N TRP A 66 -6.70 11.45 -0.27
CA TRP A 66 -8.11 11.02 -0.35
C TRP A 66 -9.09 12.18 -0.27
N SER A 67 -8.78 13.22 0.52
CA SER A 67 -9.66 14.39 0.65
C SER A 67 -9.72 15.30 -0.58
N PHE A 68 -8.87 15.09 -1.59
CA PHE A 68 -8.94 15.78 -2.86
C PHE A 68 -10.01 15.21 -3.80
N MET A 69 -10.51 14.00 -3.51
CA MET A 69 -11.58 13.41 -4.31
C MET A 69 -12.90 14.19 -4.12
N PRO A 70 -13.70 14.35 -5.17
CA PRO A 70 -14.95 15.08 -5.12
C PRO A 70 -15.89 14.55 -4.02
N LYS A 71 -16.43 15.44 -3.20
CA LYS A 71 -17.45 15.09 -2.20
C LYS A 71 -18.80 14.79 -2.81
N GLN A 72 -19.11 15.47 -3.91
CA GLN A 72 -20.34 15.30 -4.70
C GLN A 72 -19.95 14.89 -6.11
N SER A 73 -20.70 13.93 -6.67
CA SER A 73 -20.52 13.54 -8.07
C SER A 73 -20.98 14.65 -8.99
N ASP A 74 -20.21 14.91 -10.03
CA ASP A 74 -20.59 15.76 -11.17
C ASP A 74 -21.20 14.96 -12.34
N GLY A 75 -21.59 13.71 -12.07
CA GLY A 75 -22.12 12.76 -13.05
C GLY A 75 -21.07 11.82 -13.63
N ARG A 76 -19.78 12.11 -13.44
CA ARG A 76 -18.71 11.19 -13.83
C ARG A 76 -18.45 10.16 -12.72
N PRO A 77 -18.07 8.90 -13.07
CA PRO A 77 -17.61 7.94 -12.10
C PRO A 77 -16.30 8.43 -11.44
N SER A 78 -16.05 8.00 -10.21
CA SER A 78 -14.76 8.16 -9.54
C SER A 78 -14.05 6.82 -9.45
N TYR A 79 -12.73 6.81 -9.54
CA TYR A 79 -11.93 5.59 -9.50
C TYR A 79 -10.87 5.60 -8.39
N LEU A 80 -10.71 4.46 -7.76
CA LEU A 80 -9.48 4.12 -7.04
C LEU A 80 -8.59 3.33 -8.00
N VAL A 81 -7.32 3.71 -8.08
CA VAL A 81 -6.30 2.90 -8.76
C VAL A 81 -5.22 2.54 -7.75
N ILE A 82 -4.97 1.25 -7.60
CA ILE A 82 -3.90 0.74 -6.74
C ILE A 82 -2.68 0.46 -7.61
N ASN A 83 -1.60 1.16 -7.30
CA ASN A 83 -0.32 0.98 -7.95
C ASN A 83 0.42 -0.21 -7.33
N ALA A 84 0.40 -1.32 -8.04
CA ALA A 84 1.10 -2.56 -7.76
C ALA A 84 2.22 -2.83 -8.79
N ASP A 85 2.67 -1.78 -9.49
CA ASP A 85 3.80 -1.83 -10.42
C ASP A 85 5.10 -1.58 -9.66
N GLU A 86 5.50 -2.54 -8.84
CA GLU A 86 6.69 -2.47 -7.99
C GLU A 86 7.95 -2.79 -8.81
N GLY A 87 8.43 -1.81 -9.57
CA GLY A 87 9.56 -1.97 -10.48
C GLY A 87 10.92 -1.55 -9.92
N GLU A 88 10.97 -0.89 -8.74
CA GLU A 88 12.21 -0.38 -8.17
C GLU A 88 13.13 -1.52 -7.72
N PRO A 89 14.41 -1.57 -8.19
CA PRO A 89 15.36 -2.59 -7.76
C PRO A 89 15.55 -2.61 -6.24
N GLY A 90 15.52 -3.82 -5.65
CA GLY A 90 15.64 -4.01 -4.20
C GLY A 90 14.33 -3.80 -3.42
N THR A 91 13.24 -3.40 -4.08
CA THR A 91 11.91 -3.25 -3.47
C THR A 91 11.04 -4.45 -3.82
N CYS A 92 10.49 -5.12 -2.81
CA CYS A 92 9.68 -6.33 -2.96
C CYS A 92 8.61 -6.50 -1.85
N LYS A 93 8.25 -5.41 -1.18
CA LYS A 93 7.27 -5.40 -0.10
C LYS A 93 5.83 -5.60 -0.58
N ASP A 94 5.45 -4.92 -1.67
CA ASP A 94 4.12 -5.01 -2.24
C ASP A 94 3.87 -6.40 -2.83
N ARG A 95 4.91 -6.99 -3.42
CA ARG A 95 4.91 -8.38 -3.88
C ARG A 95 4.56 -9.34 -2.74
N ASP A 96 5.22 -9.22 -1.59
CA ASP A 96 5.00 -10.13 -0.46
C ASP A 96 3.62 -9.91 0.18
N ILE A 97 3.12 -8.67 0.25
CA ILE A 97 1.76 -8.35 0.69
C ILE A 97 0.73 -9.05 -0.23
N MET A 98 0.83 -8.87 -1.54
CA MET A 98 -0.09 -9.48 -2.51
C MET A 98 -0.02 -11.01 -2.52
N ARG A 99 1.16 -11.57 -2.19
CA ARG A 99 1.38 -13.01 -2.15
C ARG A 99 0.82 -13.67 -0.90
N HIS A 100 0.96 -13.01 0.26
CA HIS A 100 0.76 -13.65 1.55
C HIS A 100 -0.38 -13.03 2.39
N ASP A 101 -0.76 -11.78 2.10
CA ASP A 101 -1.86 -11.06 2.77
C ASP A 101 -2.80 -10.35 1.76
N PRO A 102 -3.23 -11.00 0.64
CA PRO A 102 -4.00 -10.35 -0.41
C PRO A 102 -5.35 -9.81 0.08
N HIS A 103 -6.01 -10.47 1.04
CA HIS A 103 -7.28 -10.01 1.60
C HIS A 103 -7.17 -8.67 2.32
N LYS A 104 -6.02 -8.37 2.93
CA LYS A 104 -5.75 -7.06 3.54
C LYS A 104 -5.79 -5.94 2.50
N LEU A 105 -5.27 -6.21 1.32
CA LEU A 105 -5.31 -5.28 0.19
C LEU A 105 -6.74 -5.14 -0.36
N VAL A 106 -7.47 -6.24 -0.53
CA VAL A 106 -8.86 -6.23 -1.04
C VAL A 106 -9.79 -5.49 -0.08
N GLU A 107 -9.68 -5.73 1.21
CA GLU A 107 -10.42 -4.99 2.24
C GLU A 107 -10.04 -3.50 2.23
N GLY A 108 -8.75 -3.21 2.15
CA GLY A 108 -8.25 -1.84 2.05
C GLY A 108 -8.78 -1.11 0.81
N ALA A 109 -8.89 -1.81 -0.32
CA ALA A 109 -9.48 -1.28 -1.54
C ALA A 109 -10.95 -0.88 -1.35
N LEU A 110 -11.75 -1.70 -0.66
CA LEU A 110 -13.14 -1.36 -0.32
C LEU A 110 -13.22 -0.13 0.57
N VAL A 111 -12.46 -0.09 1.67
CA VAL A 111 -12.47 1.03 2.62
C VAL A 111 -12.03 2.34 1.96
N ALA A 112 -10.95 2.30 1.17
CA ALA A 112 -10.45 3.48 0.46
C ALA A 112 -11.41 3.95 -0.64
N SER A 113 -11.99 3.02 -1.40
CA SER A 113 -12.98 3.32 -2.44
C SER A 113 -14.23 3.97 -1.86
N PHE A 114 -14.76 3.43 -0.77
CA PHE A 114 -15.88 4.03 -0.06
C PHE A 114 -15.54 5.46 0.40
N ALA A 115 -14.40 5.65 1.04
CA ALA A 115 -13.95 6.98 1.50
C ALA A 115 -13.83 7.99 0.35
N CYS A 116 -13.32 7.55 -0.80
CA CYS A 116 -13.13 8.39 -1.99
C CYS A 116 -14.36 8.50 -2.88
N GLY A 117 -15.45 7.75 -2.61
CA GLY A 117 -16.66 7.70 -3.43
C GLY A 117 -16.44 7.04 -4.79
N ALA A 118 -15.54 6.07 -4.84
CA ALA A 118 -15.21 5.30 -6.04
C ALA A 118 -15.90 3.93 -6.00
N ASN A 119 -16.79 3.65 -6.92
CA ASN A 119 -17.49 2.36 -7.01
C ASN A 119 -16.67 1.29 -7.74
N ALA A 120 -15.54 1.67 -8.33
CA ALA A 120 -14.65 0.74 -9.02
C ALA A 120 -13.18 1.01 -8.62
N CYS A 121 -12.46 -0.09 -8.41
CA CYS A 121 -11.03 -0.11 -8.15
C CYS A 121 -10.30 -0.93 -9.22
N TYR A 122 -9.23 -0.37 -9.76
CA TYR A 122 -8.30 -1.11 -10.60
C TYR A 122 -6.97 -1.31 -9.85
N ILE A 123 -6.53 -2.56 -9.74
CA ILE A 123 -5.20 -2.89 -9.25
C ILE A 123 -4.31 -3.11 -10.46
N TYR A 124 -3.43 -2.14 -10.73
CA TYR A 124 -2.46 -2.25 -11.82
C TYR A 124 -1.22 -2.97 -11.30
N ILE A 125 -1.08 -4.24 -11.68
CA ILE A 125 -0.01 -5.11 -11.21
C ILE A 125 1.06 -5.30 -12.28
N ARG A 126 2.30 -5.33 -11.87
CA ARG A 126 3.46 -5.61 -12.71
C ARG A 126 3.30 -6.93 -13.48
N GLY A 127 3.59 -6.93 -14.79
CA GLY A 127 3.38 -8.12 -15.65
C GLY A 127 4.18 -9.35 -15.21
N GLU A 128 5.33 -9.16 -14.57
CA GLU A 128 6.17 -10.23 -14.06
C GLU A 128 5.63 -10.89 -12.77
N PHE A 129 4.66 -10.27 -12.11
CA PHE A 129 4.08 -10.77 -10.86
C PHE A 129 2.93 -11.74 -11.11
N LYS A 130 3.21 -12.84 -11.85
CA LYS A 130 2.19 -13.82 -12.22
C LYS A 130 1.53 -14.46 -11.00
N ARG A 131 2.33 -15.00 -10.06
CA ARG A 131 1.82 -15.67 -8.85
C ARG A 131 1.04 -14.72 -7.96
N GLU A 132 1.53 -13.52 -7.79
CA GLU A 132 0.89 -12.47 -6.99
C GLU A 132 -0.46 -12.06 -7.59
N ALA A 133 -0.53 -11.95 -8.92
CA ALA A 133 -1.77 -11.68 -9.61
C ALA A 133 -2.78 -12.82 -9.43
N GLU A 134 -2.35 -14.07 -9.58
CA GLU A 134 -3.19 -15.26 -9.40
C GLU A 134 -3.72 -15.36 -7.94
N ASN A 135 -2.87 -15.11 -6.94
CA ASN A 135 -3.30 -15.09 -5.53
C ASN A 135 -4.29 -13.96 -5.26
N LEU A 136 -4.05 -12.78 -5.84
CA LEU A 136 -4.93 -11.62 -5.67
C LEU A 136 -6.28 -11.84 -6.36
N GLU A 137 -6.30 -12.36 -7.58
CA GLU A 137 -7.51 -12.75 -8.30
C GLU A 137 -8.32 -13.77 -7.50
N ALA A 138 -7.67 -14.79 -6.95
CA ALA A 138 -8.34 -15.80 -6.09
C ALA A 138 -8.91 -15.18 -4.80
N ALA A 139 -8.20 -14.25 -4.16
CA ALA A 139 -8.71 -13.55 -2.97
C ALA A 139 -9.91 -12.63 -3.32
N ILE A 140 -9.90 -12.02 -4.48
CA ILE A 140 -11.02 -11.23 -4.99
C ILE A 140 -12.24 -12.12 -5.23
N ASP A 141 -12.07 -13.26 -5.88
CA ASP A 141 -13.15 -14.22 -6.12
C ASP A 141 -13.77 -14.73 -4.80
N GLU A 142 -12.92 -15.04 -3.80
CA GLU A 142 -13.38 -15.41 -2.45
C GLU A 142 -14.16 -14.26 -1.79
N ALA A 143 -13.72 -13.01 -1.95
CA ALA A 143 -14.41 -11.85 -1.41
C ALA A 143 -15.77 -11.61 -2.08
N TYR A 144 -15.89 -11.79 -3.40
CA TYR A 144 -17.18 -11.76 -4.10
C TYR A 144 -18.11 -12.87 -3.63
N ALA A 145 -17.62 -14.11 -3.56
CA ALA A 145 -18.39 -15.27 -3.12
C ALA A 145 -18.92 -15.12 -1.68
N ALA A 146 -18.17 -14.42 -0.83
CA ALA A 146 -18.54 -14.16 0.57
C ALA A 146 -19.38 -12.88 0.76
N GLY A 147 -19.73 -12.14 -0.32
CA GLY A 147 -20.47 -10.88 -0.25
C GLY A 147 -19.70 -9.73 0.40
N LEU A 148 -18.38 -9.81 0.43
CA LEU A 148 -17.52 -8.77 1.02
C LEU A 148 -17.29 -7.62 0.05
N VAL A 149 -17.34 -7.90 -1.25
CA VAL A 149 -17.30 -6.94 -2.35
C VAL A 149 -18.44 -7.21 -3.33
N GLY A 150 -18.61 -6.42 -4.38
CA GLY A 150 -19.72 -6.48 -5.31
C GLY A 150 -20.91 -5.66 -4.85
N LYS A 151 -22.11 -6.11 -5.17
CA LYS A 151 -23.36 -5.43 -4.74
C LYS A 151 -23.53 -5.51 -3.23
N ASN A 152 -23.87 -4.37 -2.63
CA ASN A 152 -24.08 -4.27 -1.18
C ASN A 152 -22.88 -4.83 -0.38
N ALA A 153 -21.68 -4.42 -0.74
CA ALA A 153 -20.43 -4.91 -0.15
C ALA A 153 -20.48 -4.90 1.38
N CYS A 154 -20.14 -6.01 2.01
CA CYS A 154 -20.24 -6.23 3.46
C CYS A 154 -21.64 -5.92 4.06
N GLY A 155 -22.68 -5.87 3.27
CA GLY A 155 -24.02 -5.47 3.73
C GLY A 155 -24.14 -3.99 4.12
N SER A 156 -23.32 -3.13 3.52
CA SER A 156 -23.23 -1.69 3.83
C SER A 156 -24.16 -0.81 2.97
N GLY A 157 -24.76 -1.36 1.93
CA GLY A 157 -25.50 -0.59 0.91
C GLY A 157 -24.62 0.03 -0.17
N PHE A 158 -23.31 -0.14 -0.10
CA PHE A 158 -22.37 0.37 -1.09
C PHE A 158 -22.01 -0.72 -2.12
N ASP A 159 -22.16 -0.39 -3.40
CA ASP A 159 -21.74 -1.27 -4.49
C ASP A 159 -20.28 -0.99 -4.85
N PHE A 160 -19.46 -2.03 -4.90
CA PHE A 160 -18.05 -1.89 -5.16
C PHE A 160 -17.50 -3.04 -5.99
N ASP A 161 -16.87 -2.71 -7.11
CA ASP A 161 -16.21 -3.67 -7.98
C ASP A 161 -14.69 -3.47 -7.99
N ILE A 162 -13.94 -4.57 -8.09
CA ILE A 162 -12.49 -4.58 -8.06
C ILE A 162 -11.94 -5.44 -9.21
N TYR A 163 -10.95 -4.90 -9.93
CA TYR A 163 -10.37 -5.50 -11.12
C TYR A 163 -8.85 -5.53 -11.03
N VAL A 164 -8.24 -6.63 -11.49
CA VAL A 164 -6.79 -6.73 -11.67
C VAL A 164 -6.44 -6.45 -13.12
N HIS A 165 -5.55 -5.49 -13.36
CA HIS A 165 -4.99 -5.20 -14.67
C HIS A 165 -3.51 -5.53 -14.67
N ARG A 166 -3.08 -6.43 -15.54
CA ARG A 166 -1.68 -6.85 -15.66
C ARG A 166 -0.94 -5.92 -16.61
N GLY A 167 0.10 -5.25 -16.11
CA GLY A 167 1.01 -4.44 -16.92
C GLY A 167 1.92 -5.30 -17.81
N ALA A 168 2.76 -4.64 -18.59
CA ALA A 168 3.66 -5.27 -19.56
C ALA A 168 5.16 -5.08 -19.23
N GLY A 169 5.51 -4.82 -17.96
CA GLY A 169 6.89 -4.79 -17.50
C GLY A 169 7.63 -3.45 -17.65
N ALA A 170 6.93 -2.36 -17.98
CA ALA A 170 7.56 -1.05 -18.11
C ALA A 170 7.69 -0.37 -16.74
N TYR A 171 8.92 -0.11 -16.26
CA TYR A 171 9.21 0.59 -15.00
C TYR A 171 8.46 1.93 -14.86
N ILE A 172 8.37 2.71 -15.96
CA ILE A 172 7.72 4.02 -15.93
C ILE A 172 6.22 3.95 -15.59
N CYS A 173 5.57 2.79 -15.76
CA CYS A 173 4.18 2.59 -15.38
C CYS A 173 3.97 2.54 -13.85
N GLY A 174 5.03 2.60 -13.05
CA GLY A 174 5.00 2.93 -11.62
C GLY A 174 4.77 4.41 -11.31
N GLU A 175 4.97 5.33 -12.28
CA GLU A 175 4.55 6.73 -12.14
C GLU A 175 3.03 6.82 -12.34
N GLU A 176 2.33 7.59 -11.46
CA GLU A 176 0.87 7.54 -11.37
C GLU A 176 0.15 7.87 -12.68
N THR A 177 0.66 8.81 -13.48
CA THR A 177 0.00 9.22 -14.74
C THR A 177 0.38 8.33 -15.92
N ALA A 178 1.60 7.82 -15.96
CA ALA A 178 2.01 6.80 -16.92
C ALA A 178 1.23 5.48 -16.71
N LEU A 179 0.98 5.12 -15.45
CA LEU A 179 0.10 4.01 -15.10
C LEU A 179 -1.30 4.21 -15.66
N LEU A 180 -1.89 5.40 -15.51
CA LEU A 180 -3.22 5.72 -16.04
C LEU A 180 -3.25 5.63 -17.57
N GLU A 181 -2.23 6.14 -18.27
CA GLU A 181 -2.12 6.01 -19.73
C GLU A 181 -2.08 4.53 -20.16
N SER A 182 -1.29 3.72 -19.46
CA SER A 182 -1.20 2.28 -19.73
C SER A 182 -2.51 1.55 -19.45
N LEU A 183 -3.18 1.88 -18.35
CA LEU A 183 -4.50 1.31 -17.98
C LEU A 183 -5.59 1.66 -19.01
N GLU A 184 -5.48 2.84 -19.64
CA GLU A 184 -6.35 3.28 -20.74
C GLU A 184 -6.00 2.65 -22.10
N GLY A 185 -4.99 1.77 -22.15
CA GLY A 185 -4.54 1.10 -23.38
C GLY A 185 -3.62 1.93 -24.26
N ARG A 186 -3.09 3.04 -23.73
CA ARG A 186 -2.13 3.90 -24.43
C ARG A 186 -0.69 3.59 -23.99
N LYS A 187 0.28 4.16 -24.70
CA LYS A 187 1.68 4.11 -24.28
C LYS A 187 1.85 4.75 -22.91
N GLY A 188 2.51 4.08 -21.99
CA GLY A 188 2.75 4.54 -20.63
C GLY A 188 3.70 5.74 -20.57
N GLN A 189 3.22 6.90 -20.95
CA GLN A 189 3.95 8.18 -20.83
C GLN A 189 3.30 9.04 -19.76
N PRO A 190 4.09 9.67 -18.84
CA PRO A 190 3.55 10.60 -17.87
C PRO A 190 2.78 11.75 -18.50
N ARG A 191 1.71 12.20 -17.82
CA ARG A 191 0.95 13.41 -18.19
C ARG A 191 1.55 14.64 -17.53
N LEU A 192 1.38 15.78 -18.16
CA LEU A 192 1.65 17.07 -17.51
C LEU A 192 0.61 17.32 -16.39
N LYS A 193 1.06 17.90 -15.30
CA LYS A 193 0.23 18.35 -14.19
C LYS A 193 0.32 19.87 -14.05
N PRO A 194 -0.77 20.63 -13.89
CA PRO A 194 -2.17 20.22 -13.87
C PRO A 194 -2.70 19.81 -15.27
N PRO A 195 -3.81 19.04 -15.34
CA PRO A 195 -4.68 18.61 -14.23
C PRO A 195 -4.08 17.46 -13.42
N PHE A 196 -4.41 17.45 -12.11
CA PHE A 196 -4.09 16.32 -11.23
C PHE A 196 -5.14 15.21 -11.37
N PRO A 197 -4.79 13.93 -11.11
CA PRO A 197 -5.71 12.80 -11.26
C PRO A 197 -7.01 12.92 -10.47
N ALA A 198 -7.02 13.58 -9.31
CA ALA A 198 -8.23 13.82 -8.54
C ALA A 198 -9.30 14.65 -9.28
N GLY A 199 -8.90 15.46 -10.25
CA GLY A 199 -9.80 16.20 -11.12
C GLY A 199 -10.03 15.53 -12.48
N ALA A 200 -8.99 14.95 -13.07
CA ALA A 200 -9.00 14.32 -14.40
C ALA A 200 -7.94 13.21 -14.50
N GLY A 201 -8.27 12.02 -14.01
CA GLY A 201 -7.43 10.83 -14.02
C GLY A 201 -7.82 9.83 -15.08
N LEU A 202 -8.18 8.61 -14.66
CA LEU A 202 -8.55 7.50 -15.52
C LEU A 202 -9.79 7.86 -16.37
N TYR A 203 -9.67 7.75 -17.68
CA TYR A 203 -10.69 8.15 -18.66
C TYR A 203 -11.21 9.59 -18.47
N GLY A 204 -10.35 10.49 -17.99
CA GLY A 204 -10.74 11.87 -17.68
C GLY A 204 -11.60 12.04 -16.43
N CYS A 205 -11.80 10.98 -15.66
CA CYS A 205 -12.64 10.96 -14.46
C CYS A 205 -11.83 11.19 -13.18
N PRO A 206 -12.43 11.69 -12.08
CA PRO A 206 -11.77 11.82 -10.80
C PRO A 206 -11.14 10.50 -10.35
N THR A 207 -9.85 10.50 -10.05
CA THR A 207 -9.10 9.28 -9.72
C THR A 207 -8.09 9.54 -8.61
N THR A 208 -8.00 8.63 -7.65
CA THR A 208 -6.90 8.62 -6.69
C THR A 208 -6.03 7.37 -6.91
N VAL A 209 -4.72 7.59 -7.08
CA VAL A 209 -3.74 6.50 -7.26
C VAL A 209 -2.99 6.30 -5.96
N ASN A 210 -2.98 5.09 -5.42
CA ASN A 210 -2.31 4.78 -4.15
C ASN A 210 -1.48 3.50 -4.26
N ASN A 211 -0.39 3.43 -3.50
CA ASN A 211 0.45 2.24 -3.42
C ASN A 211 -0.24 1.10 -2.64
N VAL A 212 0.11 -0.14 -2.94
CA VAL A 212 -0.41 -1.36 -2.29
C VAL A 212 -0.33 -1.29 -0.77
N GLU A 213 0.86 -1.06 -0.20
CA GLU A 213 1.05 -1.02 1.25
C GLU A 213 0.21 0.07 1.92
N SER A 214 0.11 1.25 1.30
CA SER A 214 -0.71 2.35 1.82
C SER A 214 -2.19 2.00 1.94
N ILE A 215 -2.69 1.20 1.02
CA ILE A 215 -4.09 0.74 1.02
C ILE A 215 -4.27 -0.43 2.00
N ALA A 216 -3.36 -1.38 2.00
CA ALA A 216 -3.46 -2.58 2.85
C ALA A 216 -3.43 -2.28 4.35
N VAL A 217 -2.77 -1.20 4.79
CA VAL A 217 -2.73 -0.80 6.21
C VAL A 217 -4.01 -0.08 6.67
N ALA A 218 -4.80 0.48 5.75
CA ALA A 218 -5.94 1.32 6.09
C ALA A 218 -7.00 0.63 6.98
N PRO A 219 -7.46 -0.60 6.71
CA PRO A 219 -8.43 -1.26 7.58
C PRO A 219 -7.95 -1.44 9.02
N THR A 220 -6.68 -1.78 9.19
CA THR A 220 -6.08 -1.93 10.54
C THR A 220 -6.03 -0.60 11.28
N ILE A 221 -5.71 0.50 10.59
CA ILE A 221 -5.78 1.84 11.19
C ILE A 221 -7.20 2.17 11.61
N MET A 222 -8.21 1.87 10.79
CA MET A 222 -9.61 2.13 11.12
C MET A 222 -10.09 1.30 12.33
N ARG A 223 -9.61 0.05 12.48
CA ARG A 223 -9.95 -0.83 13.61
C ARG A 223 -9.26 -0.43 14.91
N ARG A 224 -7.97 -0.13 14.85
CA ARG A 224 -7.15 0.17 16.05
C ARG A 224 -7.18 1.65 16.43
N GLY A 225 -7.61 2.53 15.50
CA GLY A 225 -7.68 3.97 15.65
C GLY A 225 -6.43 4.71 15.20
N ALA A 226 -6.64 5.93 14.73
CA ALA A 226 -5.58 6.81 14.26
C ALA A 226 -4.51 7.10 15.34
N ALA A 227 -4.94 7.27 16.59
CA ALA A 227 -4.04 7.56 17.71
C ALA A 227 -3.05 6.42 17.98
N TRP A 228 -3.49 5.15 17.84
CA TRP A 228 -2.60 4.01 17.95
C TRP A 228 -1.49 4.06 16.88
N PHE A 229 -1.87 4.29 15.62
CA PHE A 229 -0.88 4.34 14.52
C PHE A 229 0.05 5.55 14.65
N ALA A 230 -0.49 6.71 15.04
CA ALA A 230 0.28 7.94 15.24
C ALA A 230 1.27 7.85 16.41
N ALA A 231 1.00 6.99 17.40
CA ALA A 231 1.92 6.74 18.53
C ALA A 231 3.12 5.88 18.14
N LEU A 232 3.06 5.16 17.02
CA LEU A 232 4.18 4.41 16.48
C LEU A 232 5.08 5.33 15.64
N GLY A 233 6.39 5.09 15.69
CA GLY A 233 7.34 5.86 14.88
C GLY A 233 7.76 7.19 15.53
N ARG A 234 7.93 8.22 14.71
CA ARG A 234 8.39 9.56 15.15
C ARG A 234 7.41 10.65 14.67
N PRO A 235 7.39 11.83 15.29
CA PRO A 235 6.61 12.96 14.81
C PRO A 235 6.85 13.23 13.32
N ASN A 236 5.78 13.46 12.56
CA ASN A 236 5.77 13.62 11.09
C ASN A 236 6.22 12.39 10.28
N ASN A 237 6.51 11.28 10.94
CA ASN A 237 6.92 10.01 10.34
C ASN A 237 6.34 8.84 11.15
N THR A 238 5.03 8.81 11.23
CA THR A 238 4.28 7.91 12.10
C THR A 238 4.05 6.53 11.49
N GLY A 239 3.73 5.58 12.36
CA GLY A 239 3.31 4.25 12.00
C GLY A 239 4.45 3.30 11.68
N THR A 240 4.09 2.23 10.99
CA THR A 240 5.00 1.19 10.54
C THR A 240 5.23 1.26 9.03
N LYS A 241 6.24 0.56 8.57
CA LYS A 241 6.55 0.35 7.15
C LYS A 241 7.22 -1.00 6.96
N VAL A 242 6.98 -1.64 5.84
CA VAL A 242 7.76 -2.80 5.41
C VAL A 242 9.06 -2.32 4.75
N PHE A 243 10.18 -2.62 5.38
CA PHE A 243 11.51 -2.34 4.86
C PHE A 243 12.04 -3.55 4.10
N CYS A 244 12.58 -3.31 2.90
CA CYS A 244 13.27 -4.31 2.10
C CYS A 244 14.77 -4.12 2.27
N ILE A 245 15.46 -5.08 2.87
CA ILE A 245 16.89 -5.01 3.13
C ILE A 245 17.61 -6.04 2.27
N SER A 246 18.50 -5.58 1.40
CA SER A 246 19.24 -6.45 0.48
C SER A 246 20.65 -5.94 0.23
N GLY A 247 21.40 -6.62 -0.64
CA GLY A 247 22.77 -6.30 -0.96
C GLY A 247 23.79 -7.01 -0.05
N HIS A 248 24.80 -6.28 0.44
CA HIS A 248 25.94 -6.86 1.15
C HIS A 248 25.66 -7.08 2.65
N VAL A 249 24.52 -7.73 2.94
CA VAL A 249 24.09 -8.12 4.29
C VAL A 249 24.09 -9.63 4.45
N ASN A 250 24.13 -10.10 5.70
CA ASN A 250 24.19 -11.54 5.99
C ASN A 250 22.88 -12.27 5.69
N LYS A 251 21.72 -11.62 5.95
CA LYS A 251 20.38 -12.20 5.78
C LYS A 251 19.45 -11.18 5.12
N PRO A 252 19.43 -11.05 3.78
CA PRO A 252 18.45 -10.21 3.11
C PRO A 252 17.03 -10.57 3.54
N CYS A 253 16.20 -9.56 3.83
CA CYS A 253 14.85 -9.78 4.34
C CYS A 253 13.92 -8.60 4.04
N ASN A 254 12.61 -8.87 4.10
CA ASN A 254 11.59 -7.85 4.29
C ASN A 254 11.14 -7.88 5.75
N VAL A 255 10.99 -6.72 6.37
CA VAL A 255 10.58 -6.64 7.77
C VAL A 255 9.68 -5.43 7.99
N GLU A 256 8.59 -5.62 8.73
CA GLU A 256 7.78 -4.51 9.20
C GLU A 256 8.39 -3.93 10.48
N GLU A 257 8.69 -2.63 10.46
CA GLU A 257 9.23 -1.90 11.59
C GLU A 257 8.64 -0.49 11.70
N VAL A 258 8.83 0.14 12.87
CA VAL A 258 8.40 1.51 13.09
C VAL A 258 9.17 2.50 12.23
N MET A 259 8.49 3.54 11.77
CA MET A 259 9.14 4.63 11.06
C MET A 259 10.11 5.36 11.98
N GLY A 260 11.31 5.64 11.46
CA GLY A 260 12.37 6.30 12.22
C GLY A 260 13.25 5.35 13.04
N ILE A 261 13.17 4.03 12.79
CA ILE A 261 14.19 3.10 13.27
C ILE A 261 15.56 3.52 12.72
N PRO A 262 16.64 3.55 13.52
CA PRO A 262 17.97 3.83 13.01
C PRO A 262 18.41 2.80 11.97
N MET A 263 19.01 3.27 10.87
CA MET A 263 19.41 2.41 9.75
C MET A 263 20.36 1.30 10.19
N ARG A 264 21.33 1.61 11.05
CA ARG A 264 22.26 0.60 11.60
C ARG A 264 21.51 -0.46 12.39
N GLU A 265 20.57 -0.06 13.25
CA GLU A 265 19.75 -0.99 14.01
C GLU A 265 18.91 -1.89 13.10
N LEU A 266 18.31 -1.32 12.06
CA LEU A 266 17.54 -2.06 11.06
C LEU A 266 18.41 -3.13 10.37
N ILE A 267 19.63 -2.78 9.95
CA ILE A 267 20.55 -3.69 9.26
C ILE A 267 21.10 -4.76 10.22
N GLU A 268 21.54 -4.37 11.41
CA GLU A 268 22.19 -5.32 12.35
C GLU A 268 21.18 -6.29 12.96
N LYS A 269 20.01 -5.83 13.38
CA LYS A 269 19.03 -6.67 14.08
C LYS A 269 18.24 -7.58 13.13
N HIS A 270 17.85 -7.08 11.97
CA HIS A 270 16.99 -7.84 11.05
C HIS A 270 17.75 -8.56 9.96
N ALA A 271 18.75 -7.90 9.35
CA ALA A 271 19.52 -8.48 8.25
C ALA A 271 20.81 -9.18 8.71
N GLY A 272 21.01 -9.35 10.01
CA GLY A 272 22.19 -10.01 10.58
C GLY A 272 23.49 -9.26 10.37
N GLY A 273 23.42 -7.96 10.10
CA GLY A 273 24.55 -7.07 9.88
C GLY A 273 25.14 -7.13 8.47
N VAL A 274 26.10 -6.23 8.24
CA VAL A 274 26.91 -6.18 7.00
C VAL A 274 27.87 -7.36 6.95
N ARG A 275 28.04 -7.96 5.79
CA ARG A 275 29.04 -9.03 5.59
C ARG A 275 30.45 -8.50 5.88
N GLY A 276 31.16 -9.16 6.78
CA GLY A 276 32.47 -8.70 7.24
C GLY A 276 32.43 -7.60 8.31
N GLY A 277 31.24 -7.30 8.84
CA GLY A 277 31.04 -6.30 9.89
C GLY A 277 30.72 -4.90 9.38
N TRP A 278 30.28 -4.02 10.29
CA TRP A 278 29.89 -2.65 9.97
C TRP A 278 31.00 -1.84 9.30
N ASP A 279 32.26 -2.13 9.63
CA ASP A 279 33.39 -1.43 9.04
C ASP A 279 33.57 -1.70 7.55
N ASN A 280 33.03 -2.78 7.05
CA ASN A 280 33.01 -3.12 5.63
C ASN A 280 31.87 -2.45 4.85
N LEU A 281 31.02 -1.66 5.49
CA LEU A 281 29.98 -0.89 4.81
C LEU A 281 30.61 0.29 4.06
N LEU A 282 30.32 0.43 2.77
CA LEU A 282 30.71 1.59 1.97
C LEU A 282 29.61 2.62 1.91
N ALA A 283 28.40 2.19 1.57
CA ALA A 283 27.24 3.07 1.40
C ALA A 283 25.93 2.28 1.42
N VAL A 284 24.82 3.00 1.58
CA VAL A 284 23.44 2.49 1.52
C VAL A 284 22.63 3.31 0.53
N ILE A 285 21.76 2.65 -0.23
CA ILE A 285 20.70 3.31 -1.02
C ILE A 285 19.39 3.19 -0.21
N PRO A 286 18.91 4.27 0.43
CA PRO A 286 17.85 4.16 1.45
C PRO A 286 16.43 4.09 0.89
N GLY A 287 16.23 4.29 -0.39
CA GLY A 287 14.89 4.36 -0.96
C GLY A 287 14.79 4.16 -2.47
N GLY A 288 15.81 3.59 -3.08
CA GLY A 288 15.84 3.32 -4.52
C GLY A 288 16.72 4.28 -5.33
N SER A 289 16.68 4.13 -6.64
CA SER A 289 17.57 4.83 -7.57
C SER A 289 17.34 6.34 -7.67
N SER A 290 16.20 6.82 -7.18
CA SER A 290 15.82 8.24 -7.21
C SER A 290 16.29 9.06 -6.02
N VAL A 291 16.95 8.42 -5.02
CA VAL A 291 17.45 9.10 -3.81
C VAL A 291 18.97 9.06 -3.75
N PRO A 292 19.61 10.05 -3.08
CA PRO A 292 21.05 10.05 -2.90
C PRO A 292 21.54 8.82 -2.16
N LEU A 293 22.68 8.29 -2.61
CA LEU A 293 23.43 7.27 -1.92
C LEU A 293 24.01 7.84 -0.61
N LEU A 294 23.81 7.14 0.51
CA LEU A 294 24.30 7.54 1.82
C LEU A 294 25.64 6.84 2.11
N PRO A 295 26.76 7.53 2.19
CA PRO A 295 28.02 6.94 2.61
C PRO A 295 27.95 6.50 4.08
N LYS A 296 28.77 5.50 4.47
CA LYS A 296 28.81 4.93 5.83
C LYS A 296 28.81 6.01 6.93
N SER A 297 29.57 7.09 6.72
CA SER A 297 29.75 8.16 7.71
C SER A 297 28.46 8.84 8.17
N ILE A 298 27.38 8.75 7.37
CA ILE A 298 26.07 9.32 7.72
C ILE A 298 25.00 8.27 7.99
N CYS A 299 25.31 6.98 7.87
CA CYS A 299 24.35 5.90 8.12
C CYS A 299 24.02 5.69 9.62
N ASP A 300 24.83 6.23 10.53
CA ASP A 300 24.59 6.15 11.98
C ASP A 300 23.72 7.32 12.52
N THR A 301 23.31 8.26 11.69
CA THR A 301 22.70 9.53 12.12
C THR A 301 21.19 9.58 12.00
N VAL A 302 20.52 8.52 11.61
CA VAL A 302 19.05 8.51 11.37
C VAL A 302 18.36 7.70 12.44
#